data_8c62c9cb3818a32cb996a6bd17cd7ca6
#
_entry.id   8c62c9cb3818a32cb996a6bd17cd7ca6
#
_cell.length_a   1.000
_cell.length_b   1.000
_cell.length_c   1.000
_cell.angle_alpha   90.00
_cell.angle_beta   90.00
_cell.angle_gamma   90.00
#
_symmetry.space_group_name_H-M   'P 1'
#
loop_
_entity.id
_entity.type
_entity.pdbx_description
1 polymer ?
#
loop_
_entity_poly.entity_id
_entity_poly.type
_entity_poly.pdbx_seq_one_letter_code
_entity_poly.pdbx_strand_id
1 'polypeptide(L)'
;MKQNGKINIHGPNLCQKMEDNMKLLLVSPLASKSFLGGDFYFRLPYLGLLKVASLTPPNWDVSIIDEKVESLDLTQGADLVGITAMTPAVNRAYEIADSFRSRGIKVIMGGMHVSKMPDEALRHCDSVIIGEAERLWDKALNDCKRDELKSIYRHDNEYPSLANFPAPNWKLYEGKRYLPVHFLETTRGCPHNCEFCSVTNSFGGKFRNRPVDEVEREIQDLKPFEGRFVLKNVVFFVDDNIISNRKHTKELLSRIIPYNLKWTGQASVNIAKNNEILELCKKSGCMGLVVGFESLSQGNLANMGKTFNTPDTYIDVVKKLHDYGIGVTGAFVFGFDHDDESVFDRTIEFVIKAKIDVCYFSILTPYPGTRVYSQMLQEGRIIDHDWSNYNTNHVVFKPKLMKPEKLLDGFHHALKESFSYTAIFKRLWGNGTYKNFFYPMNFGFRQTVRKTIKNKQHFSYEEDPDS
;
A
#
# COMPACT_ATOMS: atom_id res chain seq x y z
N MET A 1 -47.66 -73.54 13.61
CA MET A 1 -48.16 -72.17 13.65
C MET A 1 -46.97 -71.23 13.85
N LYS A 2 -46.52 -70.58 12.80
CA LYS A 2 -45.36 -69.68 12.79
C LYS A 2 -45.91 -68.25 12.70
N GLN A 3 -45.65 -67.39 13.68
CA GLN A 3 -45.89 -65.97 13.61
C GLN A 3 -44.60 -65.24 13.25
N ASN A 4 -44.62 -64.56 12.07
CA ASN A 4 -43.60 -63.73 11.62
C ASN A 4 -43.78 -62.30 12.24
N GLY A 5 -42.86 -61.88 13.11
CA GLY A 5 -42.76 -60.50 13.58
C GLY A 5 -41.85 -59.74 12.63
N LYS A 6 -42.42 -58.77 11.88
CA LYS A 6 -41.64 -57.74 11.12
C LYS A 6 -41.22 -56.66 12.08
N ILE A 7 -39.94 -56.54 12.30
CA ILE A 7 -39.31 -55.36 12.98
C ILE A 7 -39.17 -54.27 11.92
N ASN A 8 -39.94 -53.20 12.06
CA ASN A 8 -39.78 -51.96 11.28
C ASN A 8 -38.68 -51.14 11.94
N ILE A 9 -37.49 -51.09 11.34
CA ILE A 9 -36.42 -50.16 11.72
C ILE A 9 -36.59 -48.91 10.87
N HIS A 10 -37.29 -47.92 11.40
CA HIS A 10 -37.19 -46.54 10.88
C HIS A 10 -35.96 -45.92 11.50
N GLY A 11 -34.85 -45.94 10.76
CA GLY A 11 -33.71 -45.08 11.03
C GLY A 11 -34.08 -43.63 10.68
N PRO A 12 -33.62 -42.65 11.48
CA PRO A 12 -33.84 -41.27 11.12
C PRO A 12 -33.08 -40.92 9.86
N ASN A 13 -33.80 -40.47 8.83
CA ASN A 13 -33.24 -39.83 7.65
C ASN A 13 -32.50 -38.57 8.09
N LEU A 14 -31.20 -38.67 8.35
CA LEU A 14 -30.25 -37.57 8.43
C LEU A 14 -29.92 -37.13 6.99
N CYS A 15 -30.89 -36.54 6.33
CA CYS A 15 -30.60 -35.60 5.23
C CYS A 15 -30.11 -34.33 5.88
N GLN A 16 -28.83 -34.29 6.30
CA GLN A 16 -28.12 -33.04 6.49
C GLN A 16 -28.13 -32.38 5.11
N LYS A 17 -28.97 -31.36 4.93
CA LYS A 17 -28.76 -30.35 3.90
C LYS A 17 -27.35 -29.86 4.10
N MET A 18 -26.45 -30.16 3.18
CA MET A 18 -25.21 -29.42 3.02
C MET A 18 -25.68 -27.98 2.77
N GLU A 19 -25.52 -27.09 3.75
CA GLU A 19 -25.73 -25.66 3.53
C GLU A 19 -24.74 -25.28 2.42
N ASP A 20 -25.25 -24.86 1.28
CA ASP A 20 -24.42 -24.33 0.21
C ASP A 20 -23.59 -23.19 0.77
N ASN A 21 -22.27 -23.25 0.58
CA ASN A 21 -21.36 -22.21 1.02
C ASN A 21 -21.78 -20.87 0.38
N MET A 22 -21.90 -19.83 1.18
CA MET A 22 -22.16 -18.48 0.66
C MET A 22 -20.95 -17.98 -0.15
N LYS A 23 -21.20 -17.33 -1.28
CA LYS A 23 -20.18 -16.78 -2.18
C LYS A 23 -19.78 -15.37 -1.78
N LEU A 24 -18.53 -15.21 -1.39
CA LEU A 24 -17.92 -13.92 -1.10
C LEU A 24 -16.98 -13.49 -2.24
N LEU A 25 -17.28 -12.35 -2.84
CA LEU A 25 -16.39 -11.70 -3.78
C LEU A 25 -15.67 -10.54 -3.12
N LEU A 26 -14.34 -10.61 -3.04
CA LEU A 26 -13.49 -9.51 -2.57
C LEU A 26 -12.90 -8.76 -3.77
N VAL A 27 -13.00 -7.43 -3.79
CA VAL A 27 -12.59 -6.61 -4.93
C VAL A 27 -11.61 -5.52 -4.50
N SER A 28 -10.52 -5.41 -5.29
CA SER A 28 -9.60 -4.27 -5.29
C SER A 28 -9.80 -3.50 -6.60
N PRO A 29 -10.44 -2.33 -6.58
CA PRO A 29 -10.65 -1.52 -7.78
C PRO A 29 -9.34 -0.92 -8.29
N LEU A 30 -9.26 -0.73 -9.62
CA LEU A 30 -8.15 0.00 -10.25
C LEU A 30 -8.45 1.50 -10.26
N ALA A 31 -7.49 2.30 -9.79
CA ALA A 31 -7.55 3.74 -9.98
C ALA A 31 -7.41 4.10 -11.47
N SER A 32 -8.39 4.79 -12.03
CA SER A 32 -8.46 5.10 -13.48
C SER A 32 -7.28 5.93 -13.99
N LYS A 33 -6.71 6.77 -13.12
CA LYS A 33 -5.62 7.72 -13.44
C LYS A 33 -4.30 7.41 -12.72
N SER A 34 -4.06 6.17 -12.30
CA SER A 34 -2.85 5.82 -11.56
C SER A 34 -1.62 5.79 -12.46
N PHE A 35 -0.57 6.54 -12.09
CA PHE A 35 0.76 6.52 -12.71
C PHE A 35 1.37 5.10 -12.73
N LEU A 36 1.18 4.34 -11.67
CA LEU A 36 1.78 3.03 -11.48
C LEU A 36 0.79 1.87 -11.69
N GLY A 37 -0.51 2.15 -11.86
CA GLY A 37 -1.57 1.15 -11.74
C GLY A 37 -1.64 0.13 -12.86
N GLY A 38 -1.21 0.47 -14.08
CA GLY A 38 -1.34 -0.41 -15.26
C GLY A 38 -0.06 -1.08 -15.72
N ASP A 39 1.10 -0.62 -15.25
CA ASP A 39 2.38 -1.14 -15.74
C ASP A 39 2.77 -2.43 -15.02
N PHE A 40 3.28 -3.42 -15.78
CA PHE A 40 3.71 -4.72 -15.28
C PHE A 40 4.64 -4.62 -14.06
N TYR A 41 5.54 -3.63 -14.02
CA TYR A 41 6.50 -3.42 -12.94
C TYR A 41 5.87 -3.02 -11.60
N PHE A 42 4.57 -2.71 -11.56
CA PHE A 42 3.84 -2.28 -10.36
C PHE A 42 2.62 -3.14 -10.05
N ARG A 43 2.51 -4.30 -10.71
CA ARG A 43 1.49 -5.30 -10.40
C ARG A 43 1.85 -6.06 -9.13
N LEU A 44 1.78 -5.35 -8.03
CA LEU A 44 2.07 -5.89 -6.70
C LEU A 44 0.79 -6.45 -6.08
N PRO A 45 0.84 -7.64 -5.45
CA PRO A 45 -0.32 -8.24 -4.82
C PRO A 45 -0.85 -7.38 -3.66
N TYR A 46 -2.16 -7.31 -3.50
CA TYR A 46 -2.79 -6.53 -2.42
C TYR A 46 -2.95 -7.40 -1.17
N LEU A 47 -2.00 -7.31 -0.22
CA LEU A 47 -1.97 -8.13 0.99
C LEU A 47 -3.23 -7.96 1.86
N GLY A 48 -3.81 -6.76 1.92
CA GLY A 48 -5.00 -6.49 2.72
C GLY A 48 -6.19 -7.38 2.38
N LEU A 49 -6.46 -7.65 1.09
CA LEU A 49 -7.54 -8.56 0.68
C LEU A 49 -7.24 -10.02 1.02
N LEU A 50 -5.99 -10.46 0.86
CA LEU A 50 -5.59 -11.81 1.29
C LEU A 50 -5.81 -12.01 2.79
N LYS A 51 -5.52 -10.99 3.60
CA LYS A 51 -5.76 -11.04 5.05
C LYS A 51 -7.25 -11.12 5.38
N VAL A 52 -8.08 -10.30 4.75
CA VAL A 52 -9.55 -10.36 4.91
C VAL A 52 -10.08 -11.74 4.49
N ALA A 53 -9.59 -12.28 3.37
CA ALA A 53 -9.93 -13.63 2.93
C ALA A 53 -9.54 -14.70 3.97
N SER A 54 -8.37 -14.56 4.59
CA SER A 54 -7.89 -15.49 5.61
C SER A 54 -8.64 -15.38 6.95
N LEU A 55 -9.27 -14.24 7.22
CA LEU A 55 -10.17 -14.03 8.36
C LEU A 55 -11.58 -14.57 8.10
N THR A 56 -11.89 -14.91 6.84
CA THR A 56 -13.23 -15.37 6.45
C THR A 56 -13.43 -16.83 6.87
N PRO A 57 -14.52 -17.19 7.57
CA PRO A 57 -14.80 -18.55 7.98
C PRO A 57 -14.89 -19.53 6.78
N PRO A 58 -14.57 -20.82 6.99
CA PRO A 58 -14.47 -21.83 5.91
C PRO A 58 -15.81 -22.17 5.22
N ASN A 59 -16.94 -21.75 5.78
CA ASN A 59 -18.26 -21.90 5.19
C ASN A 59 -18.62 -20.75 4.21
N TRP A 60 -17.62 -20.00 3.76
CA TRP A 60 -17.71 -19.06 2.66
C TRP A 60 -16.81 -19.52 1.51
N ASP A 61 -17.34 -19.47 0.29
CA ASP A 61 -16.56 -19.64 -0.93
C ASP A 61 -16.01 -18.26 -1.34
N VAL A 62 -14.69 -18.07 -1.14
CA VAL A 62 -14.04 -16.76 -1.29
C VAL A 62 -13.31 -16.67 -2.61
N SER A 63 -13.65 -15.67 -3.39
CA SER A 63 -12.89 -15.25 -4.58
C SER A 63 -12.37 -13.82 -4.42
N ILE A 64 -11.23 -13.52 -5.05
CA ILE A 64 -10.64 -12.18 -5.07
C ILE A 64 -10.47 -11.74 -6.51
N ILE A 65 -10.91 -10.52 -6.83
CA ILE A 65 -10.63 -9.83 -8.09
C ILE A 65 -9.82 -8.58 -7.79
N ASP A 66 -8.62 -8.48 -8.38
CA ASP A 66 -7.80 -7.26 -8.38
C ASP A 66 -7.77 -6.71 -9.82
N GLU A 67 -8.46 -5.60 -10.06
CA GLU A 67 -8.56 -5.00 -11.40
C GLU A 67 -7.20 -4.55 -11.97
N LYS A 68 -6.11 -4.56 -11.17
CA LYS A 68 -4.75 -4.34 -11.70
C LYS A 68 -4.27 -5.49 -12.59
N VAL A 69 -4.76 -6.70 -12.39
CA VAL A 69 -4.25 -7.90 -13.05
C VAL A 69 -5.31 -8.70 -13.80
N GLU A 70 -6.59 -8.42 -13.57
CA GLU A 70 -7.73 -9.09 -14.22
C GLU A 70 -8.93 -8.16 -14.33
N SER A 71 -9.87 -8.50 -15.19
CA SER A 71 -11.11 -7.74 -15.38
C SER A 71 -12.20 -8.25 -14.46
N LEU A 72 -12.95 -7.34 -13.83
CA LEU A 72 -14.14 -7.67 -13.05
C LEU A 72 -15.35 -7.80 -13.98
N ASP A 73 -16.04 -8.94 -13.94
CA ASP A 73 -17.37 -9.11 -14.50
C ASP A 73 -18.42 -8.61 -13.51
N LEU A 74 -19.01 -7.47 -13.78
CA LEU A 74 -20.05 -6.87 -12.95
C LEU A 74 -21.36 -7.67 -12.93
N THR A 75 -21.53 -8.66 -13.82
CA THR A 75 -22.72 -9.52 -13.87
C THR A 75 -22.57 -10.81 -13.07
N GLN A 76 -21.36 -11.16 -12.59
CA GLN A 76 -21.13 -12.36 -11.81
C GLN A 76 -21.96 -12.41 -10.52
N GLY A 77 -22.37 -13.63 -10.12
CA GLY A 77 -23.14 -13.84 -8.90
C GLY A 77 -22.25 -13.86 -7.66
N ALA A 78 -22.72 -13.23 -6.59
CA ALA A 78 -22.19 -13.31 -5.24
C ALA A 78 -23.33 -13.15 -4.23
N ASP A 79 -23.15 -13.69 -3.01
CA ASP A 79 -24.08 -13.44 -1.91
C ASP A 79 -23.68 -12.18 -1.12
N LEU A 80 -22.36 -11.88 -1.15
CA LEU A 80 -21.78 -10.69 -0.53
C LEU A 80 -20.59 -10.21 -1.35
N VAL A 81 -20.45 -8.90 -1.50
CA VAL A 81 -19.26 -8.26 -2.09
C VAL A 81 -18.54 -7.40 -1.07
N GLY A 82 -17.24 -7.64 -0.88
CA GLY A 82 -16.35 -6.82 -0.07
C GLY A 82 -15.42 -5.99 -0.94
N ILE A 83 -15.43 -4.68 -0.83
CA ILE A 83 -14.62 -3.78 -1.64
C ILE A 83 -13.65 -3.00 -0.76
N THR A 84 -12.34 -3.01 -1.10
CA THR A 84 -11.37 -2.15 -0.45
C THR A 84 -11.02 -0.97 -1.35
N ALA A 85 -10.98 0.26 -0.77
CA ALA A 85 -10.68 1.46 -1.56
C ALA A 85 -9.61 2.34 -0.91
N MET A 86 -8.56 2.61 -1.70
CA MET A 86 -7.68 3.76 -1.51
C MET A 86 -8.31 4.98 -2.20
N THR A 87 -7.96 6.19 -1.76
CA THR A 87 -8.56 7.42 -2.29
C THR A 87 -8.60 7.48 -3.83
N PRO A 88 -7.51 7.24 -4.58
CA PRO A 88 -7.55 7.37 -6.03
C PRO A 88 -8.40 6.29 -6.75
N ALA A 89 -8.81 5.24 -6.05
CA ALA A 89 -9.62 4.15 -6.61
C ALA A 89 -11.08 4.20 -6.15
N VAL A 90 -11.46 5.17 -5.31
CA VAL A 90 -12.76 5.15 -4.65
C VAL A 90 -13.93 5.39 -5.60
N ASN A 91 -13.77 6.25 -6.61
CA ASN A 91 -14.83 6.46 -7.62
C ASN A 91 -15.17 5.14 -8.33
N ARG A 92 -14.15 4.36 -8.71
CA ARG A 92 -14.34 3.03 -9.28
C ARG A 92 -14.97 2.06 -8.30
N ALA A 93 -14.59 2.14 -7.02
CA ALA A 93 -15.19 1.34 -5.96
C ALA A 93 -16.70 1.61 -5.83
N TYR A 94 -17.12 2.87 -5.93
CA TYR A 94 -18.52 3.27 -5.87
C TYR A 94 -19.32 2.75 -7.09
N GLU A 95 -18.77 2.86 -8.31
CA GLU A 95 -19.37 2.28 -9.52
C GLU A 95 -19.62 0.77 -9.37
N ILE A 96 -18.61 0.03 -8.85
CA ILE A 96 -18.71 -1.41 -8.61
C ILE A 96 -19.79 -1.68 -7.56
N ALA A 97 -19.77 -0.97 -6.44
CA ALA A 97 -20.73 -1.14 -5.35
C ALA A 97 -22.18 -0.90 -5.83
N ASP A 98 -22.44 0.20 -6.53
CA ASP A 98 -23.75 0.54 -7.08
C ASP A 98 -24.25 -0.52 -8.06
N SER A 99 -23.34 -1.07 -8.90
CA SER A 99 -23.70 -2.13 -9.87
C SER A 99 -24.16 -3.41 -9.16
N PHE A 100 -23.47 -3.84 -8.09
CA PHE A 100 -23.89 -5.03 -7.34
C PHE A 100 -25.16 -4.79 -6.53
N ARG A 101 -25.28 -3.62 -5.87
CA ARG A 101 -26.48 -3.25 -5.09
C ARG A 101 -27.74 -3.13 -5.97
N SER A 102 -27.62 -2.64 -7.20
CA SER A 102 -28.76 -2.56 -8.13
C SER A 102 -29.36 -3.92 -8.47
N ARG A 103 -28.59 -5.01 -8.23
CA ARG A 103 -29.03 -6.41 -8.39
C ARG A 103 -29.44 -7.06 -7.07
N GLY A 104 -29.53 -6.29 -5.99
CA GLY A 104 -29.91 -6.78 -4.65
C GLY A 104 -28.79 -7.51 -3.91
N ILE A 105 -27.54 -7.44 -4.37
CA ILE A 105 -26.37 -8.04 -3.70
C ILE A 105 -25.83 -7.07 -2.66
N LYS A 106 -25.67 -7.54 -1.42
CA LYS A 106 -25.12 -6.72 -0.32
C LYS A 106 -23.66 -6.37 -0.56
N VAL A 107 -23.29 -5.14 -0.24
CA VAL A 107 -21.93 -4.63 -0.40
C VAL A 107 -21.39 -4.07 0.91
N ILE A 108 -20.22 -4.58 1.33
CA ILE A 108 -19.44 -4.02 2.46
C ILE A 108 -18.22 -3.31 1.86
N MET A 109 -17.98 -2.06 2.27
CA MET A 109 -16.78 -1.33 1.87
C MET A 109 -15.85 -1.08 3.06
N GLY A 110 -14.54 -1.07 2.77
CA GLY A 110 -13.50 -0.74 3.74
C GLY A 110 -12.29 -0.10 3.07
N GLY A 111 -11.21 0.04 3.84
CA GLY A 111 -9.97 0.65 3.35
C GLY A 111 -9.79 2.10 3.81
N MET A 112 -8.67 2.70 3.42
CA MET A 112 -8.23 3.98 3.97
C MET A 112 -9.21 5.13 3.67
N HIS A 113 -9.70 5.23 2.43
CA HIS A 113 -10.63 6.29 2.05
C HIS A 113 -11.96 6.15 2.78
N VAL A 114 -12.57 4.97 2.69
CA VAL A 114 -13.87 4.67 3.32
C VAL A 114 -13.83 4.93 4.84
N SER A 115 -12.73 4.62 5.49
CA SER A 115 -12.54 4.88 6.93
C SER A 115 -12.52 6.37 7.28
N LYS A 116 -12.23 7.26 6.32
CA LYS A 116 -12.17 8.72 6.54
C LYS A 116 -13.40 9.45 5.99
N MET A 117 -14.10 8.83 5.03
CA MET A 117 -15.27 9.37 4.37
C MET A 117 -16.44 8.35 4.44
N PRO A 118 -16.81 7.87 5.66
CA PRO A 118 -17.82 6.81 5.77
C PRO A 118 -19.21 7.23 5.31
N ASP A 119 -19.61 8.48 5.53
CA ASP A 119 -20.92 8.99 5.13
C ASP A 119 -21.02 9.11 3.59
N GLU A 120 -19.91 9.39 2.91
CA GLU A 120 -19.84 9.35 1.45
C GLU A 120 -20.00 7.91 0.96
N ALA A 121 -19.22 6.98 1.53
CA ALA A 121 -19.24 5.57 1.12
C ALA A 121 -20.62 4.91 1.37
N LEU A 122 -21.32 5.26 2.45
CA LEU A 122 -22.67 4.73 2.75
C LEU A 122 -23.74 5.09 1.73
N ARG A 123 -23.51 6.06 0.87
CA ARG A 123 -24.42 6.33 -0.26
C ARG A 123 -24.35 5.23 -1.31
N HIS A 124 -23.21 4.50 -1.37
CA HIS A 124 -22.89 3.51 -2.39
C HIS A 124 -22.87 2.06 -1.88
N CYS A 125 -22.84 1.83 -0.56
CA CYS A 125 -22.78 0.47 0.01
C CYS A 125 -23.78 0.28 1.15
N ASP A 126 -23.97 -0.98 1.57
CA ASP A 126 -24.89 -1.32 2.65
C ASP A 126 -24.20 -1.20 4.01
N SER A 127 -22.87 -1.34 4.04
CA SER A 127 -22.09 -1.31 5.26
C SER A 127 -20.67 -0.82 5.02
N VAL A 128 -20.09 -0.12 6.02
CA VAL A 128 -18.70 0.28 6.03
C VAL A 128 -17.96 -0.31 7.24
N ILE A 129 -16.71 -0.75 7.01
CA ILE A 129 -15.77 -1.09 8.08
C ILE A 129 -14.78 0.05 8.21
N ILE A 130 -14.81 0.74 9.36
CA ILE A 130 -13.94 1.86 9.68
C ILE A 130 -12.70 1.36 10.41
N GLY A 131 -11.53 1.60 9.82
CA GLY A 131 -10.24 1.15 10.34
C GLY A 131 -9.89 -0.27 9.93
N GLU A 132 -9.36 -1.05 10.88
CA GLU A 132 -8.87 -2.39 10.63
C GLU A 132 -10.01 -3.41 10.65
N ALA A 133 -10.02 -4.35 9.70
CA ALA A 133 -11.11 -5.33 9.57
C ALA A 133 -11.09 -6.44 10.63
N GLU A 134 -9.97 -6.61 11.31
CA GLU A 134 -9.77 -7.66 12.31
C GLU A 134 -10.83 -7.60 13.42
N ARG A 135 -11.43 -8.74 13.76
CA ARG A 135 -12.57 -8.89 14.71
C ARG A 135 -13.88 -8.24 14.26
N LEU A 136 -13.86 -7.32 13.30
CA LEU A 136 -15.07 -6.70 12.75
C LEU A 136 -15.61 -7.50 11.57
N TRP A 137 -14.71 -8.09 10.78
CA TRP A 137 -15.07 -8.84 9.58
C TRP A 137 -15.96 -10.04 9.89
N ASP A 138 -15.55 -10.89 10.84
CA ASP A 138 -16.35 -12.05 11.27
C ASP A 138 -17.73 -11.63 11.78
N LYS A 139 -17.80 -10.52 12.55
CA LYS A 139 -19.07 -9.97 13.02
C LYS A 139 -19.96 -9.52 11.87
N ALA A 140 -19.39 -8.81 10.88
CA ALA A 140 -20.14 -8.35 9.72
C ALA A 140 -20.67 -9.51 8.86
N LEU A 141 -19.85 -10.57 8.68
CA LEU A 141 -20.27 -11.78 7.97
C LEU A 141 -21.42 -12.52 8.69
N ASN A 142 -21.34 -12.63 10.01
CA ASN A 142 -22.38 -13.27 10.81
C ASN A 142 -23.69 -12.45 10.80
N ASP A 143 -23.60 -11.11 10.89
CA ASP A 143 -24.76 -10.23 10.77
C ASP A 143 -25.37 -10.30 9.37
N CYS A 144 -24.53 -10.35 8.31
CA CYS A 144 -24.98 -10.53 6.93
C CYS A 144 -25.80 -11.82 6.73
N LYS A 145 -25.34 -12.96 7.29
CA LYS A 145 -26.06 -14.24 7.24
C LYS A 145 -27.45 -14.18 7.88
N ARG A 146 -27.63 -13.33 8.89
CA ARG A 146 -28.90 -13.14 9.58
C ARG A 146 -29.78 -12.04 8.98
N ASP A 147 -29.32 -11.40 7.90
CA ASP A 147 -29.91 -10.21 7.30
C ASP A 147 -30.00 -9.03 8.31
N GLU A 148 -29.02 -8.96 9.23
CA GLU A 148 -28.91 -7.94 10.29
C GLU A 148 -27.69 -7.02 10.09
N LEU A 149 -27.25 -6.87 8.84
CA LEU A 149 -26.04 -6.10 8.51
C LEU A 149 -26.18 -4.64 8.98
N LYS A 150 -25.23 -4.19 9.82
CA LYS A 150 -25.20 -2.82 10.30
C LYS A 150 -24.55 -1.91 9.28
N SER A 151 -24.98 -0.65 9.21
CA SER A 151 -24.38 0.34 8.33
C SER A 151 -22.91 0.62 8.65
N ILE A 152 -22.50 0.55 9.94
CA ILE A 152 -21.14 0.85 10.38
C ILE A 152 -20.61 -0.20 11.34
N TYR A 153 -19.40 -0.71 11.05
CA TYR A 153 -18.58 -1.49 11.97
C TYR A 153 -17.30 -0.73 12.27
N ARG A 154 -16.97 -0.54 13.55
CA ARG A 154 -15.72 0.10 14.00
C ARG A 154 -15.29 -0.44 15.35
N HIS A 155 -14.01 -0.33 15.66
CA HIS A 155 -13.49 -0.64 16.98
C HIS A 155 -13.79 0.49 17.97
N ASP A 156 -14.10 0.11 19.21
CA ASP A 156 -14.29 1.06 20.32
C ASP A 156 -12.90 1.45 20.88
N ASN A 157 -12.28 2.48 20.31
CA ASN A 157 -11.06 3.15 20.80
C ASN A 157 -9.76 2.31 20.91
N GLU A 158 -9.75 1.03 20.54
CA GLU A 158 -8.54 0.19 20.56
C GLU A 158 -8.24 -0.42 19.20
N TYR A 159 -6.97 -0.31 18.79
CA TYR A 159 -6.49 -1.04 17.62
C TYR A 159 -6.28 -2.53 17.97
N PRO A 160 -6.66 -3.48 17.08
CA PRO A 160 -6.51 -4.90 17.35
C PRO A 160 -5.04 -5.31 17.54
N SER A 161 -4.81 -6.34 18.35
CA SER A 161 -3.52 -7.01 18.41
C SER A 161 -3.20 -7.63 17.05
N LEU A 162 -1.93 -7.65 16.68
CA LEU A 162 -1.45 -8.33 15.47
C LEU A 162 -1.03 -9.79 15.72
N ALA A 163 -1.21 -10.30 16.94
CA ALA A 163 -0.98 -11.70 17.28
C ALA A 163 -2.15 -12.61 16.87
N ASN A 164 -1.84 -13.87 16.57
CA ASN A 164 -2.78 -14.92 16.15
C ASN A 164 -3.51 -14.61 14.84
N PHE A 165 -2.79 -13.93 13.93
CA PHE A 165 -3.31 -13.69 12.58
C PHE A 165 -3.17 -14.96 11.74
N PRO A 166 -4.22 -15.37 11.01
CA PRO A 166 -4.08 -16.44 10.04
C PRO A 166 -3.10 -16.02 8.94
N ALA A 167 -2.26 -16.96 8.49
CA ALA A 167 -1.37 -16.71 7.36
C ALA A 167 -2.19 -16.39 6.10
N PRO A 168 -1.71 -15.45 5.25
CA PRO A 168 -2.40 -15.11 4.01
C PRO A 168 -2.54 -16.33 3.08
N ASN A 169 -3.74 -16.56 2.57
CA ASN A 169 -3.98 -17.67 1.62
C ASN A 169 -3.52 -17.26 0.20
N TRP A 170 -2.23 -17.40 -0.07
CA TRP A 170 -1.62 -17.06 -1.36
C TRP A 170 -2.19 -17.83 -2.56
N LYS A 171 -2.87 -18.98 -2.34
CA LYS A 171 -3.53 -19.75 -3.41
C LYS A 171 -4.59 -18.92 -4.15
N LEU A 172 -5.22 -17.94 -3.48
CA LEU A 172 -6.19 -17.04 -4.10
C LEU A 172 -5.56 -16.09 -5.16
N TYR A 173 -4.22 -16.03 -5.20
CA TYR A 173 -3.46 -15.25 -6.18
C TYR A 173 -2.69 -16.13 -7.18
N GLU A 174 -2.78 -17.46 -7.09
CA GLU A 174 -2.18 -18.36 -8.06
C GLU A 174 -2.73 -18.10 -9.48
N GLY A 175 -1.85 -18.13 -10.49
CA GLY A 175 -2.20 -17.86 -11.89
C GLY A 175 -2.42 -16.38 -12.24
N LYS A 176 -2.47 -15.47 -11.27
CA LYS A 176 -2.60 -14.04 -11.54
C LYS A 176 -1.26 -13.41 -11.93
N ARG A 177 -1.31 -12.36 -12.79
CA ARG A 177 -0.11 -11.74 -13.38
C ARG A 177 0.57 -10.72 -12.48
N TYR A 178 0.84 -11.08 -11.22
CA TYR A 178 1.62 -10.25 -10.30
C TYR A 178 3.12 -10.36 -10.53
N LEU A 179 3.87 -9.37 -10.03
CA LEU A 179 5.31 -9.52 -9.87
C LEU A 179 5.61 -10.63 -8.86
N PRO A 180 6.70 -11.40 -9.06
CA PRO A 180 7.11 -12.48 -8.17
C PRO A 180 7.78 -11.93 -6.89
N VAL A 181 6.99 -11.29 -6.04
CA VAL A 181 7.43 -10.72 -4.76
C VAL A 181 6.41 -11.12 -3.68
N HIS A 182 6.89 -11.70 -2.60
CA HIS A 182 6.06 -11.96 -1.42
C HIS A 182 5.91 -10.71 -0.58
N PHE A 183 4.72 -10.47 -0.08
CA PHE A 183 4.44 -9.36 0.84
C PHE A 183 4.24 -9.90 2.24
N LEU A 184 5.02 -9.40 3.19
CA LEU A 184 4.92 -9.75 4.60
C LEU A 184 4.71 -8.49 5.44
N GLU A 185 3.80 -8.55 6.39
CA GLU A 185 3.64 -7.53 7.41
C GLU A 185 4.16 -8.05 8.73
N THR A 186 5.06 -7.32 9.37
CA THR A 186 5.60 -7.66 10.68
C THR A 186 5.17 -6.67 11.75
N THR A 187 4.83 -5.45 11.32
CA THR A 187 4.44 -4.36 12.19
C THR A 187 3.39 -3.49 11.54
N ARG A 188 2.61 -2.78 12.32
CA ARG A 188 1.62 -1.82 11.85
C ARG A 188 1.61 -0.57 12.72
N GLY A 189 1.46 0.60 12.07
CA GLY A 189 1.49 1.91 12.71
C GLY A 189 2.88 2.52 12.75
N CYS A 190 2.94 3.84 12.94
CA CYS A 190 4.18 4.59 12.99
C CYS A 190 4.10 5.64 14.10
N PRO A 191 5.12 5.74 15.00
CA PRO A 191 5.12 6.71 16.09
C PRO A 191 5.35 8.15 15.60
N HIS A 192 5.79 8.31 14.36
CA HIS A 192 5.98 9.64 13.77
C HIS A 192 4.64 10.21 13.33
N ASN A 193 4.34 11.42 13.75
CA ASN A 193 3.07 12.07 13.51
C ASN A 193 3.21 13.15 12.42
N CYS A 194 3.64 12.72 11.20
CA CYS A 194 3.82 13.62 10.07
C CYS A 194 2.47 14.15 9.54
N GLU A 195 2.39 15.46 9.26
CA GLU A 195 1.15 16.17 8.91
C GLU A 195 0.44 15.62 7.67
N PHE A 196 1.22 15.15 6.67
CA PHE A 196 0.71 14.64 5.39
C PHE A 196 0.44 13.14 5.39
N CYS A 197 0.90 12.40 6.42
CA CYS A 197 0.91 10.95 6.40
C CYS A 197 -0.44 10.35 6.83
N SER A 198 -0.99 9.49 6.00
CA SER A 198 -2.23 8.77 6.30
C SER A 198 -2.06 7.60 7.29
N VAL A 199 -0.83 7.13 7.53
CA VAL A 199 -0.53 5.96 8.37
C VAL A 199 -1.00 6.15 9.81
N THR A 200 -0.58 7.25 10.45
CA THR A 200 -0.95 7.53 11.85
C THR A 200 -2.45 7.65 12.04
N ASN A 201 -3.13 8.25 11.07
CA ASN A 201 -4.58 8.37 11.09
C ASN A 201 -5.30 7.03 10.86
N SER A 202 -4.70 6.10 10.11
CA SER A 202 -5.33 4.83 9.76
C SER A 202 -5.01 3.73 10.76
N PHE A 203 -3.76 3.67 11.24
CA PHE A 203 -3.25 2.58 12.09
C PHE A 203 -2.84 3.03 13.49
N GLY A 204 -3.02 4.32 13.82
CA GLY A 204 -2.67 4.93 15.09
C GLY A 204 -1.18 5.26 15.23
N GLY A 205 -0.89 6.15 16.21
CA GLY A 205 0.48 6.51 16.58
C GLY A 205 1.20 5.47 17.44
N LYS A 206 0.51 4.38 17.83
CA LYS A 206 1.10 3.27 18.58
C LYS A 206 1.63 2.22 17.60
N PHE A 207 2.86 1.85 17.81
CA PHE A 207 3.51 0.81 17.05
C PHE A 207 3.10 -0.58 17.59
N ARG A 208 2.64 -1.46 16.72
CA ARG A 208 2.21 -2.82 17.06
C ARG A 208 3.00 -3.83 16.24
N ASN A 209 3.46 -4.90 16.90
CA ASN A 209 4.25 -5.96 16.27
C ASN A 209 3.43 -7.25 16.19
N ARG A 210 3.66 -8.00 15.13
CA ARG A 210 3.34 -9.44 15.11
C ARG A 210 4.39 -10.20 15.92
N PRO A 211 4.04 -11.28 16.61
CA PRO A 211 5.02 -12.21 17.18
C PRO A 211 5.99 -12.69 16.10
N VAL A 212 7.30 -12.66 16.41
CA VAL A 212 8.34 -13.05 15.42
C VAL A 212 8.15 -14.50 14.99
N ASP A 213 7.72 -15.39 15.88
CA ASP A 213 7.45 -16.79 15.59
C ASP A 213 6.34 -16.98 14.54
N GLU A 214 5.34 -16.09 14.51
CA GLU A 214 4.28 -16.14 13.50
C GLU A 214 4.80 -15.68 12.13
N VAL A 215 5.63 -14.64 12.13
CA VAL A 215 6.27 -14.15 10.89
C VAL A 215 7.24 -15.21 10.34
N GLU A 216 8.00 -15.86 11.22
CA GLU A 216 8.94 -16.92 10.84
C GLU A 216 8.21 -18.12 10.22
N ARG A 217 7.10 -18.56 10.81
CA ARG A 217 6.27 -19.65 10.24
C ARG A 217 5.73 -19.26 8.85
N GLU A 218 5.26 -18.01 8.68
CA GLU A 218 4.80 -17.53 7.38
C GLU A 218 5.94 -17.55 6.34
N ILE A 219 7.17 -17.21 6.75
CA ILE A 219 8.36 -17.28 5.87
C ILE A 219 8.71 -18.72 5.50
N GLN A 220 8.58 -19.68 6.43
CA GLN A 220 8.81 -21.11 6.16
C GLN A 220 7.84 -21.67 5.13
N ASP A 221 6.61 -21.17 5.11
CA ASP A 221 5.58 -21.58 4.17
C ASP A 221 5.69 -20.91 2.78
N LEU A 222 6.57 -19.91 2.62
CA LEU A 222 6.77 -19.25 1.33
C LEU A 222 7.38 -20.23 0.31
N LYS A 223 6.71 -20.36 -0.82
CA LYS A 223 7.21 -21.15 -1.94
C LYS A 223 8.02 -20.25 -2.87
N PRO A 224 9.20 -20.70 -3.36
CA PRO A 224 9.94 -19.98 -4.39
C PRO A 224 9.07 -19.79 -5.63
N PHE A 225 9.15 -18.59 -6.24
CA PHE A 225 8.48 -18.35 -7.52
C PHE A 225 9.09 -19.21 -8.62
N GLU A 226 8.25 -19.88 -9.39
CA GLU A 226 8.65 -20.65 -10.56
C GLU A 226 8.95 -19.72 -11.74
N GLY A 227 9.91 -20.11 -12.60
CA GLY A 227 10.22 -19.40 -13.83
C GLY A 227 11.65 -18.85 -13.91
N ARG A 228 11.93 -18.04 -14.97
CA ARG A 228 13.26 -17.48 -15.29
C ARG A 228 13.57 -16.16 -14.56
N PHE A 229 12.99 -15.92 -13.41
CA PHE A 229 13.30 -14.72 -12.65
C PHE A 229 14.67 -14.83 -11.99
N VAL A 230 15.44 -13.74 -12.06
CA VAL A 230 16.79 -13.64 -11.46
C VAL A 230 16.72 -13.78 -9.93
N LEU A 231 15.60 -13.34 -9.33
CA LEU A 231 15.37 -13.37 -7.90
C LEU A 231 14.11 -14.20 -7.61
N LYS A 232 14.28 -15.37 -6.98
CA LYS A 232 13.17 -16.32 -6.73
C LYS A 232 12.49 -16.15 -5.38
N ASN A 233 13.15 -15.52 -4.41
CA ASN A 233 12.69 -15.40 -3.03
C ASN A 233 12.77 -13.95 -2.56
N VAL A 234 12.10 -13.05 -3.28
CA VAL A 234 12.06 -11.64 -2.88
C VAL A 234 10.88 -11.42 -1.95
N VAL A 235 11.17 -10.83 -0.81
CA VAL A 235 10.18 -10.42 0.18
C VAL A 235 10.17 -8.89 0.27
N PHE A 236 8.99 -8.30 0.22
CA PHE A 236 8.77 -6.91 0.60
C PHE A 236 8.09 -6.86 1.97
N PHE A 237 8.80 -6.36 2.98
CA PHE A 237 8.18 -6.03 4.26
C PHE A 237 7.38 -4.75 4.10
N VAL A 238 6.03 -4.88 4.21
CA VAL A 238 5.09 -3.77 3.99
C VAL A 238 4.96 -2.85 5.21
N ASP A 239 5.81 -3.03 6.19
CA ASP A 239 5.84 -2.24 7.42
C ASP A 239 6.04 -0.75 7.11
N ASP A 240 5.30 0.12 7.77
CA ASP A 240 5.41 1.58 7.58
C ASP A 240 6.82 2.12 7.93
N ASN A 241 7.49 1.48 8.88
CA ASN A 241 8.88 1.77 9.25
C ASN A 241 9.47 0.58 10.04
N ILE A 242 10.19 -0.29 9.36
CA ILE A 242 10.72 -1.55 9.93
C ILE A 242 11.63 -1.37 11.16
N ILE A 243 12.21 -0.18 11.35
CA ILE A 243 13.11 0.11 12.47
C ILE A 243 12.45 0.79 13.67
N SER A 244 11.14 1.01 13.64
CA SER A 244 10.46 1.76 14.70
C SER A 244 10.54 1.09 16.08
N ASN A 245 10.54 -0.25 16.13
CA ASN A 245 10.82 -1.01 17.34
C ASN A 245 12.14 -1.77 17.20
N ARG A 246 13.22 -1.19 17.69
CA ARG A 246 14.57 -1.75 17.55
C ARG A 246 14.71 -3.17 18.10
N LYS A 247 14.04 -3.50 19.22
CA LYS A 247 14.08 -4.84 19.82
C LYS A 247 13.46 -5.87 18.87
N HIS A 248 12.24 -5.59 18.42
CA HIS A 248 11.53 -6.45 17.46
C HIS A 248 12.31 -6.60 16.15
N THR A 249 12.82 -5.48 15.60
CA THR A 249 13.61 -5.49 14.35
C THR A 249 14.84 -6.39 14.49
N LYS A 250 15.61 -6.28 15.58
CA LYS A 250 16.79 -7.12 15.81
C LYS A 250 16.45 -8.59 15.93
N GLU A 251 15.40 -8.91 16.68
CA GLU A 251 14.89 -10.28 16.82
C GLU A 251 14.49 -10.86 15.47
N LEU A 252 13.62 -10.15 14.73
CA LEU A 252 13.16 -10.56 13.41
C LEU A 252 14.33 -10.79 12.45
N LEU A 253 15.21 -9.79 12.27
CA LEU A 253 16.31 -9.88 11.33
C LEU A 253 17.28 -11.01 11.68
N SER A 254 17.54 -11.26 12.96
CA SER A 254 18.38 -12.37 13.41
C SER A 254 17.75 -13.74 13.09
N ARG A 255 16.44 -13.86 13.27
CA ARG A 255 15.69 -15.11 13.03
C ARG A 255 15.60 -15.45 11.55
N ILE A 256 15.55 -14.46 10.65
CA ILE A 256 15.40 -14.71 9.20
C ILE A 256 16.71 -14.96 8.46
N ILE A 257 17.89 -14.79 9.09
CA ILE A 257 19.21 -15.06 8.46
C ILE A 257 19.28 -16.45 7.81
N PRO A 258 18.87 -17.55 8.48
CA PRO A 258 19.00 -18.90 7.92
C PRO A 258 18.19 -19.15 6.64
N TYR A 259 17.17 -18.33 6.37
CA TYR A 259 16.30 -18.52 5.21
C TYR A 259 16.85 -17.96 3.89
N ASN A 260 18.00 -17.28 3.92
CA ASN A 260 18.66 -16.70 2.74
C ASN A 260 17.71 -15.87 1.84
N LEU A 261 16.79 -15.15 2.46
CA LEU A 261 15.86 -14.28 1.74
C LEU A 261 16.60 -13.15 1.04
N LYS A 262 15.97 -12.61 0.00
CA LYS A 262 16.26 -11.30 -0.55
C LYS A 262 15.09 -10.41 -0.23
N TRP A 263 15.32 -9.35 0.54
CA TRP A 263 14.21 -8.53 1.00
C TRP A 263 14.44 -7.03 0.82
N THR A 264 13.35 -6.31 0.78
CA THR A 264 13.28 -4.85 0.80
C THR A 264 12.14 -4.42 1.74
N GLY A 265 12.13 -3.16 2.15
CA GLY A 265 11.12 -2.60 3.05
C GLY A 265 11.27 -1.09 3.17
N GLN A 266 10.62 -0.50 4.15
CA GLN A 266 10.63 0.95 4.39
C GLN A 266 11.31 1.28 5.72
N ALA A 267 12.11 2.36 5.74
CA ALA A 267 12.78 2.83 6.94
C ALA A 267 12.88 4.36 6.95
N SER A 268 12.95 4.94 8.15
CA SER A 268 13.35 6.34 8.29
C SER A 268 14.87 6.50 8.19
N VAL A 269 15.34 7.74 7.94
CA VAL A 269 16.77 8.10 7.91
C VAL A 269 17.52 7.69 9.20
N ASN A 270 16.80 7.51 10.30
CA ASN A 270 17.37 7.09 11.59
C ASN A 270 18.01 5.70 11.57
N ILE A 271 17.76 4.87 10.53
CA ILE A 271 18.44 3.57 10.38
C ILE A 271 19.95 3.73 10.33
N ALA A 272 20.45 4.79 9.72
CA ALA A 272 21.89 5.06 9.62
C ALA A 272 22.57 5.29 10.99
N LYS A 273 21.80 5.54 12.04
CA LYS A 273 22.34 5.74 13.40
C LYS A 273 22.59 4.41 14.16
N ASN A 274 22.24 3.24 13.58
CA ASN A 274 22.34 1.96 14.28
C ASN A 274 23.12 0.92 13.47
N ASN A 275 24.43 0.80 13.77
CA ASN A 275 25.33 -0.12 13.07
C ASN A 275 24.94 -1.58 13.23
N GLU A 276 24.39 -1.98 14.39
CA GLU A 276 23.98 -3.35 14.66
C GLU A 276 22.78 -3.74 13.77
N ILE A 277 21.77 -2.85 13.63
CA ILE A 277 20.66 -3.09 12.72
C ILE A 277 21.13 -3.14 11.27
N LEU A 278 22.05 -2.26 10.85
CA LEU A 278 22.62 -2.29 9.50
C LEU A 278 23.34 -3.61 9.20
N GLU A 279 24.12 -4.11 10.17
CA GLU A 279 24.79 -5.41 10.05
C GLU A 279 23.78 -6.57 9.94
N LEU A 280 22.72 -6.54 10.73
CA LEU A 280 21.64 -7.52 10.65
C LEU A 280 20.87 -7.42 9.32
N CYS A 281 20.59 -6.22 8.81
CA CYS A 281 20.03 -6.02 7.48
C CYS A 281 20.89 -6.70 6.40
N LYS A 282 22.20 -6.44 6.42
CA LYS A 282 23.15 -7.08 5.49
C LYS A 282 23.13 -8.60 5.60
N LYS A 283 23.24 -9.15 6.83
CA LYS A 283 23.27 -10.60 7.07
C LYS A 283 21.97 -11.31 6.70
N SER A 284 20.84 -10.65 6.92
CA SER A 284 19.50 -11.19 6.60
C SER A 284 19.10 -11.04 5.14
N GLY A 285 19.93 -10.40 4.29
CA GLY A 285 19.73 -10.30 2.84
C GLY A 285 18.95 -9.08 2.38
N CYS A 286 18.98 -7.97 3.12
CA CYS A 286 18.42 -6.69 2.69
C CYS A 286 19.09 -6.22 1.39
N MET A 287 18.31 -6.07 0.33
CA MET A 287 18.80 -5.54 -0.95
C MET A 287 18.74 -4.01 -0.99
N GLY A 288 17.75 -3.44 -0.34
CA GLY A 288 17.53 -2.00 -0.34
C GLY A 288 16.34 -1.59 0.50
N LEU A 289 16.27 -0.30 0.80
CA LEU A 289 15.22 0.29 1.62
C LEU A 289 14.62 1.52 0.95
N VAL A 290 13.31 1.67 1.07
CA VAL A 290 12.64 2.93 0.79
C VAL A 290 12.87 3.85 1.97
N VAL A 291 13.53 4.98 1.73
CA VAL A 291 13.87 5.95 2.76
C VAL A 291 13.15 7.27 2.47
N GLY A 292 12.31 7.71 3.39
CA GLY A 292 11.60 8.97 3.28
C GLY A 292 12.49 10.16 3.63
N PHE A 293 13.08 10.81 2.63
CA PHE A 293 13.79 12.09 2.76
C PHE A 293 12.80 13.26 2.78
N GLU A 294 11.80 13.19 1.96
CA GLU A 294 10.66 14.09 1.71
C GLU A 294 11.09 15.43 1.12
N SER A 295 11.98 16.19 1.76
CA SER A 295 12.40 17.51 1.32
C SER A 295 13.87 17.77 1.65
N LEU A 296 14.51 18.63 0.85
CA LEU A 296 15.83 19.20 1.13
C LEU A 296 15.73 20.53 1.91
N SER A 297 14.52 20.97 2.25
CA SER A 297 14.26 22.17 3.05
C SER A 297 13.96 21.81 4.49
N GLN A 298 14.81 22.30 5.43
CA GLN A 298 14.58 22.12 6.86
C GLN A 298 13.26 22.76 7.31
N GLY A 299 12.85 23.88 6.70
CA GLY A 299 11.57 24.54 6.98
C GLY A 299 10.37 23.65 6.63
N ASN A 300 10.39 23.01 5.46
CA ASN A 300 9.35 22.05 5.08
C ASN A 300 9.27 20.87 6.04
N LEU A 301 10.42 20.31 6.41
CA LEU A 301 10.48 19.18 7.34
C LEU A 301 9.94 19.53 8.73
N ALA A 302 10.24 20.74 9.21
CA ALA A 302 9.71 21.24 10.48
C ALA A 302 8.20 21.42 10.42
N ASN A 303 7.67 22.04 9.37
CA ASN A 303 6.24 22.26 9.18
C ASN A 303 5.46 20.94 9.04
N MET A 304 6.09 19.90 8.47
CA MET A 304 5.47 18.57 8.32
C MET A 304 5.66 17.67 9.53
N GLY A 305 6.21 18.17 10.65
CA GLY A 305 6.45 17.38 11.85
C GLY A 305 7.53 16.30 11.69
N LYS A 306 8.40 16.44 10.67
CA LYS A 306 9.49 15.48 10.38
C LYS A 306 10.86 16.00 10.84
N THR A 307 10.90 16.54 12.05
CA THR A 307 12.07 17.22 12.64
C THR A 307 13.30 16.31 12.86
N PHE A 308 13.12 15.00 12.82
CA PHE A 308 14.22 14.03 12.91
C PHE A 308 15.01 13.87 11.59
N ASN A 309 14.52 14.41 10.49
CA ASN A 309 15.22 14.52 9.22
C ASN A 309 16.08 15.80 9.20
N THR A 310 17.35 15.65 8.79
CA THR A 310 18.29 16.76 8.65
C THR A 310 18.95 16.67 7.29
N PRO A 311 18.60 17.56 6.32
CA PRO A 311 19.07 17.46 4.93
C PRO A 311 20.58 17.40 4.77
N ASP A 312 21.34 18.12 5.61
CA ASP A 312 22.82 18.14 5.57
C ASP A 312 23.44 16.74 5.84
N THR A 313 22.70 15.85 6.51
CA THR A 313 23.17 14.48 6.80
C THR A 313 22.80 13.43 5.75
N TYR A 314 21.97 13.80 4.75
CA TYR A 314 21.39 12.81 3.83
C TYR A 314 22.42 12.08 2.97
N ILE A 315 23.48 12.77 2.52
CA ILE A 315 24.58 12.14 1.76
C ILE A 315 25.27 11.07 2.62
N ASP A 316 25.54 11.37 3.89
CA ASP A 316 26.17 10.43 4.81
C ASP A 316 25.26 9.25 5.14
N VAL A 317 23.95 9.47 5.25
CA VAL A 317 22.96 8.40 5.41
C VAL A 317 23.01 7.44 4.22
N VAL A 318 22.97 7.95 3.00
CA VAL A 318 23.03 7.13 1.77
C VAL A 318 24.35 6.37 1.69
N LYS A 319 25.48 7.09 1.86
CA LYS A 319 26.81 6.47 1.87
C LYS A 319 26.90 5.34 2.87
N LYS A 320 26.41 5.55 4.09
CA LYS A 320 26.45 4.53 5.13
C LYS A 320 25.62 3.29 4.78
N LEU A 321 24.44 3.44 4.17
CA LEU A 321 23.65 2.32 3.68
C LEU A 321 24.41 1.54 2.60
N HIS A 322 25.01 2.25 1.64
CA HIS A 322 25.84 1.64 0.59
C HIS A 322 27.05 0.89 1.15
N ASP A 323 27.72 1.40 2.21
CA ASP A 323 28.85 0.74 2.88
C ASP A 323 28.44 -0.65 3.44
N TYR A 324 27.15 -0.85 3.76
CA TYR A 324 26.58 -2.15 4.13
C TYR A 324 26.01 -2.95 2.95
N GLY A 325 26.11 -2.45 1.71
CA GLY A 325 25.57 -3.08 0.51
C GLY A 325 24.05 -2.91 0.36
N ILE A 326 23.43 -2.00 1.10
CA ILE A 326 22.01 -1.72 1.11
C ILE A 326 21.71 -0.57 0.14
N GLY A 327 20.92 -0.82 -0.91
CA GLY A 327 20.52 0.22 -1.84
C GLY A 327 19.44 1.14 -1.26
N VAL A 328 19.30 2.32 -1.83
CA VAL A 328 18.39 3.37 -1.36
C VAL A 328 17.38 3.75 -2.43
N THR A 329 16.10 3.48 -2.17
CA THR A 329 15.01 4.13 -2.89
C THR A 329 14.64 5.40 -2.12
N GLY A 330 15.06 6.57 -2.62
CA GLY A 330 14.84 7.85 -1.95
C GLY A 330 13.47 8.42 -2.31
N ALA A 331 12.61 8.59 -1.31
CA ALA A 331 11.31 9.22 -1.48
C ALA A 331 11.38 10.73 -1.20
N PHE A 332 10.85 11.52 -2.15
CA PHE A 332 10.76 12.99 -2.08
C PHE A 332 9.37 13.44 -2.49
N VAL A 333 8.90 14.50 -1.83
CA VAL A 333 7.58 15.09 -2.07
C VAL A 333 7.79 16.55 -2.49
N PHE A 334 7.13 16.97 -3.55
CA PHE A 334 7.12 18.34 -4.05
C PHE A 334 5.79 19.05 -3.76
N GLY A 335 5.86 20.36 -3.58
CA GLY A 335 4.69 21.20 -3.36
C GLY A 335 4.44 21.55 -1.90
N PHE A 336 5.43 21.39 -1.03
CA PHE A 336 5.39 21.95 0.33
C PHE A 336 5.41 23.48 0.32
N ASP A 337 5.00 24.08 1.41
CA ASP A 337 4.79 25.54 1.52
C ASP A 337 6.05 26.39 1.32
N HIS A 338 7.25 25.83 1.50
CA HIS A 338 8.53 26.51 1.23
C HIS A 338 9.20 26.05 -0.09
N ASP A 339 8.49 25.34 -0.95
CA ASP A 339 9.02 24.94 -2.26
C ASP A 339 8.76 26.04 -3.28
N ASP A 340 9.83 26.60 -3.83
CA ASP A 340 9.83 27.40 -5.05
C ASP A 340 10.24 26.55 -6.27
N GLU A 341 10.22 27.13 -7.47
CA GLU A 341 10.54 26.42 -8.72
C GLU A 341 11.96 25.82 -8.74
N SER A 342 12.88 26.28 -7.90
CA SER A 342 14.25 25.73 -7.84
C SER A 342 14.34 24.38 -7.13
N VAL A 343 13.28 23.94 -6.43
CA VAL A 343 13.27 22.68 -5.68
C VAL A 343 13.55 21.46 -6.57
N PHE A 344 13.09 21.51 -7.82
CA PHE A 344 13.23 20.39 -8.75
C PHE A 344 14.69 20.15 -9.12
N ASP A 345 15.40 21.20 -9.58
CA ASP A 345 16.80 21.08 -9.95
C ASP A 345 17.69 20.76 -8.76
N ARG A 346 17.46 21.37 -7.60
CA ARG A 346 18.16 21.03 -6.36
C ARG A 346 17.98 19.54 -6.00
N THR A 347 16.79 19.00 -6.18
CA THR A 347 16.52 17.59 -5.88
C THR A 347 17.19 16.67 -6.91
N ILE A 348 17.15 17.01 -8.21
CA ILE A 348 17.85 16.27 -9.27
C ILE A 348 19.35 16.21 -8.99
N GLU A 349 19.98 17.34 -8.69
CA GLU A 349 21.39 17.42 -8.34
C GLU A 349 21.72 16.58 -7.11
N PHE A 350 20.89 16.69 -6.08
CA PHE A 350 21.05 15.92 -4.85
C PHE A 350 21.00 14.39 -5.11
N VAL A 351 19.99 13.88 -5.79
CA VAL A 351 19.85 12.42 -6.00
C VAL A 351 21.01 11.85 -6.83
N ILE A 352 21.58 12.65 -7.75
CA ILE A 352 22.76 12.26 -8.53
C ILE A 352 24.02 12.29 -7.64
N LYS A 353 24.23 13.35 -6.88
CA LYS A 353 25.39 13.53 -5.97
C LYS A 353 25.40 12.48 -4.87
N ALA A 354 24.26 12.24 -4.25
CA ALA A 354 24.08 11.25 -3.17
C ALA A 354 24.06 9.81 -3.69
N LYS A 355 24.01 9.59 -5.02
CA LYS A 355 23.92 8.26 -5.65
C LYS A 355 22.69 7.46 -5.20
N ILE A 356 21.53 8.10 -5.10
CA ILE A 356 20.27 7.42 -4.79
C ILE A 356 20.00 6.33 -5.83
N ASP A 357 19.81 5.07 -5.42
CA ASP A 357 19.67 3.95 -6.36
C ASP A 357 18.37 4.06 -7.18
N VAL A 358 17.25 4.42 -6.55
CA VAL A 358 15.98 4.70 -7.23
C VAL A 358 15.37 5.96 -6.65
N CYS A 359 14.87 6.85 -7.52
CA CYS A 359 14.13 8.04 -7.09
C CYS A 359 12.63 7.73 -7.07
N TYR A 360 11.97 8.05 -5.96
CA TYR A 360 10.52 8.04 -5.87
C TYR A 360 10.03 9.46 -5.58
N PHE A 361 9.54 10.12 -6.63
CA PHE A 361 9.00 11.48 -6.53
C PHE A 361 7.48 11.43 -6.48
N SER A 362 6.90 12.29 -5.67
CA SER A 362 5.47 12.48 -5.55
C SER A 362 5.12 13.96 -5.39
N ILE A 363 3.95 14.33 -5.84
CA ILE A 363 3.33 15.63 -5.52
C ILE A 363 2.61 15.46 -4.18
N LEU A 364 2.73 16.45 -3.30
CA LEU A 364 1.98 16.49 -2.04
C LEU A 364 0.49 16.33 -2.33
N THR A 365 -0.10 15.29 -1.76
CA THR A 365 -1.51 14.99 -1.95
C THR A 365 -2.20 15.05 -0.59
N PRO A 366 -3.11 16.01 -0.39
CA PRO A 366 -3.84 16.17 0.86
C PRO A 366 -4.93 15.09 0.96
N TYR A 367 -4.58 13.93 1.52
CA TYR A 367 -5.54 12.82 1.68
C TYR A 367 -6.56 13.12 2.79
N PRO A 368 -7.83 12.74 2.62
CA PRO A 368 -8.86 12.88 3.65
C PRO A 368 -8.40 12.34 5.00
N GLY A 369 -8.68 13.07 6.07
CA GLY A 369 -8.31 12.75 7.44
C GLY A 369 -6.87 13.13 7.82
N THR A 370 -6.01 13.59 6.90
CA THR A 370 -4.70 14.17 7.25
C THR A 370 -4.85 15.61 7.71
N ARG A 371 -3.89 16.10 8.54
CA ARG A 371 -3.91 17.50 8.96
C ARG A 371 -3.67 18.45 7.80
N VAL A 372 -2.84 18.06 6.84
CA VAL A 372 -2.63 18.84 5.60
C VAL A 372 -3.93 18.99 4.82
N TYR A 373 -4.77 17.94 4.71
CA TYR A 373 -6.07 18.06 4.07
C TYR A 373 -6.98 19.08 4.77
N SER A 374 -7.11 18.94 6.09
CA SER A 374 -7.96 19.85 6.88
C SER A 374 -7.48 21.30 6.80
N GLN A 375 -6.16 21.54 6.85
CA GLN A 375 -5.57 22.85 6.71
C GLN A 375 -5.84 23.45 5.33
N MET A 376 -5.55 22.70 4.26
CA MET A 376 -5.74 23.19 2.88
C MET A 376 -7.21 23.45 2.56
N LEU A 377 -8.12 22.65 3.13
CA LEU A 377 -9.56 22.87 3.00
C LEU A 377 -9.98 24.20 3.68
N GLN A 378 -9.50 24.45 4.91
CA GLN A 378 -9.77 25.70 5.64
C GLN A 378 -9.16 26.93 4.95
N GLU A 379 -8.00 26.77 4.33
CA GLU A 379 -7.31 27.84 3.57
C GLU A 379 -7.91 28.05 2.16
N GLY A 380 -8.91 27.25 1.74
CA GLY A 380 -9.48 27.33 0.39
C GLY A 380 -8.49 26.98 -0.73
N ARG A 381 -7.51 26.13 -0.44
CA ARG A 381 -6.45 25.75 -1.38
C ARG A 381 -6.72 24.46 -2.16
N ILE A 382 -7.73 23.68 -1.81
CA ILE A 382 -8.16 22.52 -2.61
C ILE A 382 -8.82 23.03 -3.90
N ILE A 383 -8.29 22.60 -5.06
CA ILE A 383 -8.76 23.05 -6.39
C ILE A 383 -9.36 21.91 -7.21
N ASP A 384 -9.24 20.67 -6.76
CA ASP A 384 -9.76 19.51 -7.45
C ASP A 384 -10.44 18.59 -6.42
N HIS A 385 -11.68 18.21 -6.71
CA HIS A 385 -12.50 17.36 -5.85
C HIS A 385 -12.73 15.95 -6.42
N ASP A 386 -12.15 15.65 -7.59
CA ASP A 386 -12.16 14.29 -8.14
C ASP A 386 -11.13 13.43 -7.42
N TRP A 387 -11.61 12.50 -6.60
CA TRP A 387 -10.73 11.59 -5.85
C TRP A 387 -9.77 10.79 -6.72
N SER A 388 -10.06 10.56 -8.00
CA SER A 388 -9.15 9.85 -8.90
C SER A 388 -7.84 10.62 -9.17
N ASN A 389 -7.83 11.93 -8.94
CA ASN A 389 -6.66 12.78 -9.06
C ASN A 389 -5.79 12.81 -7.79
N TYR A 390 -6.28 12.29 -6.66
CA TYR A 390 -5.51 12.19 -5.40
C TYR A 390 -4.56 10.99 -5.42
N ASN A 391 -3.64 10.96 -6.37
CA ASN A 391 -2.78 9.81 -6.70
C ASN A 391 -1.28 10.14 -6.71
N THR A 392 -0.87 11.25 -6.07
CA THR A 392 0.51 11.72 -5.94
C THR A 392 1.18 12.22 -7.24
N ASN A 393 0.46 12.23 -8.36
CA ASN A 393 0.99 12.66 -9.67
C ASN A 393 0.19 13.82 -10.28
N HIS A 394 -0.91 14.20 -9.63
CA HIS A 394 -1.72 15.35 -9.98
C HIS A 394 -1.59 16.44 -8.92
N VAL A 395 -1.75 17.69 -9.34
CA VAL A 395 -1.80 18.82 -8.43
C VAL A 395 -3.27 19.09 -8.13
N VAL A 396 -3.70 18.81 -6.91
CA VAL A 396 -5.10 18.98 -6.46
C VAL A 396 -5.28 20.17 -5.51
N PHE A 397 -4.25 21.01 -5.40
CA PHE A 397 -4.25 22.15 -4.47
C PHE A 397 -3.42 23.33 -5.02
N LYS A 398 -3.60 24.53 -4.46
CA LYS A 398 -2.78 25.72 -4.77
C LYS A 398 -1.51 25.71 -3.90
N PRO A 399 -0.29 25.54 -4.48
CA PRO A 399 0.96 25.73 -3.76
C PRO A 399 1.15 27.18 -3.33
N LYS A 400 1.98 27.45 -2.31
CA LYS A 400 2.18 28.85 -1.82
C LYS A 400 3.15 29.68 -2.66
N LEU A 401 4.22 29.08 -3.19
CA LEU A 401 5.32 29.81 -3.84
C LEU A 401 5.46 29.53 -5.34
N MET A 402 4.54 28.78 -5.92
CA MET A 402 4.49 28.54 -7.36
C MET A 402 3.06 28.30 -7.83
N LYS A 403 2.80 28.40 -9.13
CA LYS A 403 1.52 28.04 -9.72
C LYS A 403 1.36 26.52 -9.80
N PRO A 404 0.12 25.97 -9.77
CA PRO A 404 -0.13 24.54 -9.92
C PRO A 404 0.51 23.91 -11.16
N GLU A 405 0.48 24.62 -12.30
CA GLU A 405 1.07 24.17 -13.58
C GLU A 405 2.61 24.05 -13.45
N LYS A 406 3.23 24.98 -12.73
CA LYS A 406 4.68 24.98 -12.49
C LYS A 406 5.10 23.81 -11.59
N LEU A 407 4.28 23.46 -10.59
CA LEU A 407 4.50 22.29 -9.77
C LEU A 407 4.43 21.00 -10.61
N LEU A 408 3.43 20.88 -11.48
CA LEU A 408 3.27 19.72 -12.34
C LEU A 408 4.40 19.61 -13.39
N ASP A 409 4.74 20.72 -14.04
CA ASP A 409 5.83 20.76 -15.03
C ASP A 409 7.18 20.43 -14.40
N GLY A 410 7.47 21.00 -13.22
CA GLY A 410 8.68 20.73 -12.46
C GLY A 410 8.77 19.28 -11.99
N PHE A 411 7.65 18.69 -11.54
CA PHE A 411 7.58 17.28 -11.21
C PHE A 411 7.92 16.39 -12.42
N HIS A 412 7.35 16.67 -13.60
CA HIS A 412 7.66 15.93 -14.83
C HIS A 412 9.12 16.14 -15.27
N HIS A 413 9.67 17.36 -15.09
CA HIS A 413 11.07 17.66 -15.33
C HIS A 413 11.97 16.81 -14.42
N ALA A 414 11.68 16.79 -13.11
CA ALA A 414 12.44 16.00 -12.15
C ALA A 414 12.43 14.49 -12.49
N LEU A 415 11.28 13.94 -12.86
CA LEU A 415 11.16 12.56 -13.31
C LEU A 415 12.00 12.31 -14.57
N LYS A 416 11.86 13.15 -15.61
CA LYS A 416 12.54 12.99 -16.89
C LYS A 416 14.07 13.00 -16.73
N GLU A 417 14.58 13.98 -16.00
CA GLU A 417 16.02 14.17 -15.82
C GLU A 417 16.62 13.09 -14.92
N SER A 418 15.97 12.74 -13.79
CA SER A 418 16.46 11.70 -12.87
C SER A 418 16.44 10.31 -13.48
N PHE A 419 15.51 10.01 -14.40
CA PHE A 419 15.46 8.74 -15.12
C PHE A 419 16.06 8.81 -16.54
N SER A 420 16.86 9.85 -16.86
CA SER A 420 17.72 9.83 -18.05
C SER A 420 18.77 8.73 -17.94
N TYR A 421 19.23 8.18 -19.07
CA TYR A 421 20.29 7.15 -19.04
C TYR A 421 21.54 7.63 -18.31
N THR A 422 21.95 8.87 -18.58
CA THR A 422 23.10 9.50 -17.92
C THR A 422 22.93 9.57 -16.40
N ALA A 423 21.75 9.99 -15.92
CA ALA A 423 21.48 10.06 -14.48
C ALA A 423 21.43 8.68 -13.83
N ILE A 424 20.79 7.70 -14.47
CA ILE A 424 20.75 6.31 -14.00
C ILE A 424 22.17 5.76 -13.84
N PHE A 425 23.02 5.90 -14.86
CA PHE A 425 24.39 5.41 -14.80
C PHE A 425 25.22 6.16 -13.75
N LYS A 426 25.13 7.50 -13.68
CA LYS A 426 25.86 8.28 -12.64
C LYS A 426 25.49 7.84 -11.23
N ARG A 427 24.20 7.57 -10.95
CA ARG A 427 23.72 7.16 -9.64
C ARG A 427 24.17 5.74 -9.28
N LEU A 428 24.07 4.79 -10.20
CA LEU A 428 24.33 3.36 -9.94
C LEU A 428 25.81 2.97 -10.10
N TRP A 429 26.64 3.82 -10.71
CA TRP A 429 28.04 3.50 -10.95
C TRP A 429 28.86 3.53 -9.66
N GLY A 430 29.56 2.43 -9.40
CA GLY A 430 30.43 2.32 -8.22
C GLY A 430 29.73 2.07 -6.89
N ASN A 431 28.38 1.95 -6.87
CA ASN A 431 27.67 1.53 -5.68
C ASN A 431 27.89 0.03 -5.42
N GLY A 432 28.11 -0.38 -4.18
CA GLY A 432 28.20 -1.78 -3.76
C GLY A 432 26.85 -2.51 -3.67
N THR A 433 25.79 -1.98 -4.31
CA THR A 433 24.40 -2.43 -4.17
C THR A 433 24.02 -3.50 -5.21
N TYR A 434 22.81 -4.05 -5.10
CA TYR A 434 22.31 -5.14 -5.96
C TYR A 434 21.98 -4.63 -7.39
N LYS A 435 22.98 -4.56 -8.26
CA LYS A 435 22.86 -4.04 -9.64
C LYS A 435 21.78 -4.76 -10.45
N ASN A 436 21.70 -6.09 -10.32
CA ASN A 436 20.70 -6.91 -11.02
C ASN A 436 19.25 -6.62 -10.58
N PHE A 437 19.06 -5.90 -9.49
CA PHE A 437 17.77 -5.42 -9.01
C PHE A 437 17.54 -3.96 -9.43
N PHE A 438 18.50 -3.07 -9.18
CA PHE A 438 18.31 -1.64 -9.36
C PHE A 438 18.36 -1.17 -10.83
N TYR A 439 19.17 -1.76 -11.71
CA TYR A 439 19.15 -1.40 -13.13
C TYR A 439 17.81 -1.73 -13.82
N PRO A 440 17.28 -2.96 -13.75
CA PRO A 440 15.97 -3.26 -14.33
C PRO A 440 14.84 -2.38 -13.76
N MET A 441 14.88 -2.09 -12.47
CA MET A 441 13.91 -1.23 -11.81
C MET A 441 13.95 0.20 -12.38
N ASN A 442 15.13 0.81 -12.51
CA ASN A 442 15.28 2.14 -13.12
C ASN A 442 14.84 2.18 -14.59
N PHE A 443 15.12 1.14 -15.38
CA PHE A 443 14.68 1.08 -16.78
C PHE A 443 13.15 0.91 -16.86
N GLY A 444 12.55 0.14 -15.96
CA GLY A 444 11.09 0.05 -15.83
C GLY A 444 10.46 1.42 -15.50
N PHE A 445 10.98 2.11 -14.48
CA PHE A 445 10.53 3.47 -14.14
C PHE A 445 10.70 4.43 -15.31
N ARG A 446 11.85 4.42 -15.99
CA ARG A 446 12.07 5.25 -17.19
C ARG A 446 11.00 5.02 -18.26
N GLN A 447 10.63 3.76 -18.51
CA GLN A 447 9.59 3.45 -19.50
C GLN A 447 8.25 4.01 -19.09
N THR A 448 7.87 3.87 -17.81
CA THR A 448 6.63 4.42 -17.25
C THR A 448 6.63 5.94 -17.31
N VAL A 449 7.70 6.61 -16.88
CA VAL A 449 7.87 8.07 -16.96
C VAL A 449 7.68 8.58 -18.39
N ARG A 450 8.27 7.92 -19.39
CA ARG A 450 8.11 8.31 -20.82
C ARG A 450 6.67 8.22 -21.28
N LYS A 451 5.94 7.18 -20.87
CA LYS A 451 4.51 7.03 -21.20
C LYS A 451 3.68 8.14 -20.54
N THR A 452 3.92 8.41 -19.26
CA THR A 452 3.20 9.44 -18.51
C THR A 452 3.37 10.82 -19.12
N ILE A 453 4.63 11.20 -19.41
CA ILE A 453 4.91 12.52 -20.03
C ILE A 453 4.32 12.63 -21.44
N LYS A 454 4.31 11.52 -22.22
CA LYS A 454 3.71 11.50 -23.56
C LYS A 454 2.19 11.69 -23.51
N ASN A 455 1.55 11.19 -22.48
CA ASN A 455 0.09 11.26 -22.30
C ASN A 455 -0.36 12.58 -21.61
N LYS A 456 0.49 13.60 -21.56
CA LYS A 456 0.23 14.94 -20.99
C LYS A 456 -1.09 15.60 -21.44
N GLN A 457 -1.66 15.17 -22.55
CA GLN A 457 -2.92 15.71 -23.10
C GLN A 457 -4.17 15.52 -22.20
N HIS A 458 -4.05 14.76 -21.10
CA HIS A 458 -5.17 14.50 -20.18
C HIS A 458 -5.12 15.35 -18.89
N PHE A 459 -4.16 16.28 -18.75
CA PHE A 459 -3.96 17.08 -17.54
C PHE A 459 -4.16 18.58 -17.82
N SER A 460 -5.17 18.96 -18.58
CA SER A 460 -5.57 20.37 -18.68
C SER A 460 -6.36 20.74 -17.44
N TYR A 461 -5.86 21.71 -16.68
CA TYR A 461 -6.71 22.46 -15.77
C TYR A 461 -7.69 23.26 -16.66
N GLU A 462 -8.97 23.05 -16.49
CA GLU A 462 -9.95 24.03 -16.90
C GLU A 462 -9.76 25.22 -15.95
N GLU A 463 -9.23 26.33 -16.45
CA GLU A 463 -9.23 27.59 -15.71
C GLU A 463 -10.71 27.87 -15.39
N ASP A 464 -11.02 28.03 -14.11
CA ASP A 464 -12.31 28.56 -13.70
C ASP A 464 -12.41 29.99 -14.28
N PRO A 465 -13.31 30.28 -15.22
CA PRO A 465 -13.36 31.56 -15.89
C PRO A 465 -13.71 32.74 -14.96
N ASP A 466 -14.01 32.47 -13.68
CA ASP A 466 -14.43 33.47 -12.69
C ASP A 466 -13.42 33.66 -11.53
N SER A 467 -12.14 33.22 -11.65
CA SER A 467 -11.12 33.40 -10.59
C SER A 467 -10.15 34.54 -10.86
#